data_4e5b793f05e56ca9c942d52df1255d73
#
_entry.id   4e5b793f05e56ca9c942d52df1255d73
#
_cell.length_a   1.000
_cell.length_b   1.000
_cell.length_c   1.000
_cell.angle_alpha   90.00
_cell.angle_beta   90.00
_cell.angle_gamma   90.00
#
_symmetry.space_group_name_H-M   'P 1'
#
loop_
_entity.id
_entity.type
_entity.pdbx_description
1 polymer ?
#
loop_
_entity_poly.entity_id
_entity_poly.type
_entity_poly.pdbx_seq_one_letter_code
_entity_poly.pdbx_strand_id
1 'polypeptide(L)'
;MTDTVSPDAPEEAETLDAEDTTDSPADGAALLVREGDIAADYLERLLDIVDYDGDIDLDVENGRAMVAIVGSDLQPLIGQGGVTLDALQELTRLAVQQQTGVRSRLMLDVSGHRRARRAELTELAKDTAEKVVDSGEPIRLTPMNPFERKVVHDAIAAIDGVVSESEGEEPARRVVVLPA
;
A
#
# COMPACT_ATOMS: atom_id res chain seq x y z
N MET A 1 71.99 35.49 12.73
CA MET A 1 72.02 34.24 13.48
C MET A 1 70.61 33.83 13.63
N THR A 2 70.12 33.07 12.64
CA THR A 2 69.95 31.60 12.69
C THR A 2 69.13 31.21 13.90
N ASP A 3 67.92 30.74 13.77
CA ASP A 3 67.69 29.33 13.40
C ASP A 3 66.30 29.06 12.90
N THR A 4 66.31 28.28 11.91
CA THR A 4 65.25 27.58 11.21
C THR A 4 64.70 26.46 12.09
N VAL A 5 63.41 26.35 12.24
CA VAL A 5 62.78 25.05 12.44
C VAL A 5 61.58 24.95 11.54
N SER A 6 61.65 24.03 10.63
CA SER A 6 60.73 23.57 9.64
C SER A 6 59.74 22.56 10.23
N PRO A 7 58.83 22.10 9.45
CA PRO A 7 57.41 22.06 9.70
C PRO A 7 56.96 20.67 10.11
N ASP A 8 55.88 20.64 10.79
CA ASP A 8 55.20 19.41 11.07
C ASP A 8 54.09 19.22 10.01
N ALA A 9 54.05 18.01 9.47
CA ALA A 9 53.18 17.60 8.40
C ALA A 9 51.72 17.46 8.89
N PRO A 10 50.75 17.68 8.05
CA PRO A 10 49.37 17.43 8.43
C PRO A 10 49.08 15.92 8.45
N GLU A 11 48.54 15.47 9.55
CA GLU A 11 47.91 14.17 9.75
C GLU A 11 46.84 13.93 8.68
N GLU A 12 47.05 12.88 7.91
CA GLU A 12 46.04 12.35 6.96
C GLU A 12 44.82 11.92 7.74
N ALA A 13 43.75 12.69 7.63
CA ALA A 13 42.44 12.25 8.04
C ALA A 13 41.97 11.12 7.05
N GLU A 14 42.06 9.89 7.51
CA GLU A 14 41.41 8.78 6.89
C GLU A 14 39.90 9.08 6.78
N THR A 15 39.46 9.44 5.59
CA THR A 15 38.07 9.42 5.23
C THR A 15 37.62 7.98 5.25
N LEU A 16 36.91 7.60 6.31
CA LEU A 16 36.12 6.38 6.32
C LEU A 16 35.10 6.48 5.16
N ASP A 17 35.43 5.80 4.09
CA ASP A 17 34.46 5.49 3.03
C ASP A 17 33.23 4.86 3.70
N ALA A 18 32.14 5.59 3.66
CA ALA A 18 30.83 5.00 3.91
C ALA A 18 30.61 3.97 2.82
N GLU A 19 30.79 2.70 3.16
CA GLU A 19 30.42 1.60 2.31
C GLU A 19 28.97 1.79 1.90
N ASP A 20 28.78 2.19 0.65
CA ASP A 20 27.53 2.12 -0.09
C ASP A 20 27.19 0.62 -0.14
N THR A 21 26.39 0.16 0.81
CA THR A 21 25.84 -1.19 0.79
C THR A 21 24.93 -1.27 -0.41
N THR A 22 25.49 -1.68 -1.54
CA THR A 22 24.76 -2.06 -2.74
C THR A 22 23.74 -3.13 -2.33
N ASP A 23 22.47 -2.72 -2.27
CA ASP A 23 21.32 -3.58 -1.97
C ASP A 23 21.27 -4.67 -3.05
N SER A 24 21.81 -5.86 -2.71
CA SER A 24 21.80 -7.01 -3.61
C SER A 24 20.34 -7.45 -3.79
N PRO A 25 19.91 -7.85 -5.00
CA PRO A 25 18.56 -8.39 -5.20
C PRO A 25 18.22 -9.54 -4.25
N ALA A 26 19.22 -10.30 -3.80
CA ALA A 26 19.06 -11.36 -2.80
C ALA A 26 18.76 -10.80 -1.40
N ASP A 27 19.38 -9.71 -1.02
CA ASP A 27 19.15 -9.05 0.28
C ASP A 27 17.76 -8.40 0.31
N GLY A 28 17.32 -7.82 -0.81
CA GLY A 28 15.96 -7.29 -0.96
C GLY A 28 14.89 -8.38 -0.83
N ALA A 29 15.10 -9.54 -1.46
CA ALA A 29 14.17 -10.67 -1.35
C ALA A 29 14.13 -11.24 0.07
N ALA A 30 15.28 -11.39 0.73
CA ALA A 30 15.37 -11.85 2.12
C ALA A 30 14.68 -10.87 3.08
N LEU A 31 14.80 -9.56 2.83
CA LEU A 31 14.09 -8.54 3.62
C LEU A 31 12.57 -8.69 3.48
N LEU A 32 12.05 -8.90 2.26
CA LEU A 32 10.60 -9.07 2.03
C LEU A 32 10.03 -10.31 2.73
N VAL A 33 10.76 -11.43 2.72
CA VAL A 33 10.37 -12.63 3.47
C VAL A 33 10.32 -12.31 4.97
N ARG A 34 11.37 -11.67 5.51
CA ARG A 34 11.42 -11.28 6.91
C ARG A 34 10.30 -10.29 7.29
N GLU A 35 9.95 -9.36 6.40
CA GLU A 35 8.80 -8.47 6.60
C GLU A 35 7.49 -9.24 6.73
N GLY A 36 7.31 -10.28 5.88
CA GLY A 36 6.18 -11.18 5.94
C GLY A 36 6.09 -11.93 7.26
N ASP A 37 7.18 -12.56 7.69
CA ASP A 37 7.25 -13.32 8.94
C ASP A 37 6.92 -12.45 10.17
N ILE A 38 7.49 -11.24 10.25
CA ILE A 38 7.21 -10.30 11.34
C ILE A 38 5.74 -9.86 11.32
N ALA A 39 5.18 -9.65 10.13
CA ALA A 39 3.78 -9.28 9.98
C ALA A 39 2.86 -10.42 10.42
N ALA A 40 3.18 -11.66 10.05
CA ALA A 40 2.44 -12.85 10.48
C ALA A 40 2.45 -12.99 12.00
N ASP A 41 3.61 -12.95 12.63
CA ASP A 41 3.74 -13.00 14.10
C ASP A 41 2.90 -11.92 14.81
N TYR A 42 2.87 -10.70 14.24
CA TYR A 42 2.07 -9.61 14.79
C TYR A 42 0.57 -9.86 14.64
N LEU A 43 0.14 -10.32 13.47
CA LEU A 43 -1.27 -10.57 13.16
C LEU A 43 -1.82 -11.81 13.88
N GLU A 44 -1.05 -12.88 14.00
CA GLU A 44 -1.42 -14.06 14.80
C GLU A 44 -1.73 -13.67 16.25
N ARG A 45 -0.83 -12.89 16.88
CA ARG A 45 -1.06 -12.40 18.24
C ARG A 45 -2.28 -11.49 18.35
N LEU A 46 -2.56 -10.70 17.31
CA LEU A 46 -3.75 -9.86 17.27
C LEU A 46 -5.01 -10.72 17.19
N LEU A 47 -5.04 -11.72 16.30
CA LEU A 47 -6.16 -12.65 16.14
C LEU A 47 -6.46 -13.38 17.44
N ASP A 48 -5.41 -13.87 18.13
CA ASP A 48 -5.54 -14.50 19.45
C ASP A 48 -6.18 -13.56 20.50
N ILE A 49 -5.77 -12.28 20.52
CA ILE A 49 -6.30 -11.29 21.49
C ILE A 49 -7.77 -10.97 21.24
N VAL A 50 -8.17 -10.90 19.95
CA VAL A 50 -9.55 -10.54 19.57
C VAL A 50 -10.45 -11.77 19.41
N ASP A 51 -9.92 -12.99 19.64
CA ASP A 51 -10.63 -14.26 19.53
C ASP A 51 -11.25 -14.50 18.16
N TYR A 52 -10.45 -14.27 17.10
CA TYR A 52 -10.80 -14.58 15.73
C TYR A 52 -9.99 -15.74 15.19
N ASP A 53 -10.66 -16.69 14.54
CA ASP A 53 -10.03 -17.79 13.82
C ASP A 53 -9.66 -17.36 12.39
N GLY A 54 -8.37 -17.47 12.07
CA GLY A 54 -7.89 -17.15 10.72
C GLY A 54 -6.48 -17.70 10.50
N ASP A 55 -6.24 -18.17 9.28
CA ASP A 55 -4.93 -18.57 8.81
C ASP A 55 -4.24 -17.39 8.12
N ILE A 56 -2.91 -17.32 8.20
CA ILE A 56 -2.14 -16.26 7.55
C ILE A 56 -1.35 -16.86 6.39
N ASP A 57 -1.65 -16.38 5.19
CA ASP A 57 -0.92 -16.69 3.97
C ASP A 57 0.10 -15.58 3.66
N LEU A 58 1.32 -15.98 3.32
CA LEU A 58 2.40 -15.08 2.95
C LEU A 58 2.81 -15.29 1.50
N ASP A 59 3.03 -14.18 0.78
CA ASP A 59 3.56 -14.19 -0.57
C ASP A 59 4.43 -12.95 -0.83
N VAL A 60 5.18 -12.95 -1.92
CA VAL A 60 5.97 -11.80 -2.37
C VAL A 60 5.61 -11.48 -3.81
N GLU A 61 4.90 -10.38 -4.01
CA GLU A 61 4.49 -9.92 -5.33
C GLU A 61 4.98 -8.49 -5.61
N ASN A 62 5.49 -8.27 -6.83
CA ASN A 62 5.90 -6.94 -7.30
C ASN A 62 6.84 -6.20 -6.34
N GLY A 63 7.77 -6.92 -5.69
CA GLY A 63 8.71 -6.36 -4.74
C GLY A 63 8.06 -5.86 -3.44
N ARG A 64 7.01 -6.54 -2.99
CA ARG A 64 6.31 -6.26 -1.71
C ARG A 64 5.94 -7.57 -1.02
N ALA A 65 6.01 -7.57 0.29
CA ALA A 65 5.41 -8.63 1.08
C ALA A 65 3.89 -8.52 1.01
N MET A 66 3.23 -9.62 0.69
CA MET A 66 1.77 -9.77 0.65
C MET A 66 1.36 -10.67 1.81
N VAL A 67 0.46 -10.19 2.64
CA VAL A 67 -0.05 -10.93 3.78
C VAL A 67 -1.56 -11.00 3.65
N ALA A 68 -2.12 -12.20 3.73
CA ALA A 68 -3.56 -12.38 3.68
C ALA A 68 -4.04 -13.15 4.92
N ILE A 69 -5.07 -12.62 5.58
CA ILE A 69 -5.79 -13.34 6.62
C ILE A 69 -6.98 -14.03 5.96
N VAL A 70 -7.02 -15.35 6.08
CA VAL A 70 -8.07 -16.20 5.50
C VAL A 70 -8.83 -16.89 6.63
N GLY A 71 -10.14 -16.75 6.64
CA GLY A 71 -10.97 -17.34 7.68
C GLY A 71 -12.44 -16.98 7.54
N SER A 72 -13.25 -17.48 8.47
CA SER A 72 -14.66 -17.13 8.61
C SER A 72 -14.83 -15.93 9.56
N ASP A 73 -15.93 -15.19 9.39
CA ASP A 73 -16.36 -14.12 10.31
C ASP A 73 -15.35 -12.97 10.53
N LEU A 74 -14.44 -12.74 9.57
CA LEU A 74 -13.44 -11.69 9.62
C LEU A 74 -13.93 -10.30 9.20
N GLN A 75 -15.22 -10.11 8.97
CA GLN A 75 -15.82 -8.83 8.57
C GLN A 75 -15.47 -7.64 9.49
N PRO A 76 -15.37 -7.82 10.83
CA PRO A 76 -14.94 -6.72 11.70
C PRO A 76 -13.51 -6.22 11.43
N LEU A 77 -12.62 -7.09 10.94
CA LEU A 77 -11.24 -6.69 10.55
C LEU A 77 -11.20 -5.91 9.25
N ILE A 78 -12.22 -6.03 8.41
CA ILE A 78 -12.38 -5.23 7.20
C ILE A 78 -12.98 -3.87 7.54
N GLY A 79 -14.07 -3.89 8.32
CA GLY A 79 -14.84 -2.69 8.66
C GLY A 79 -15.65 -2.14 7.49
N GLN A 80 -16.36 -1.06 7.72
CA GLN A 80 -17.17 -0.42 6.69
C GLN A 80 -16.28 0.20 5.60
N GLY A 81 -16.41 -0.28 4.36
CA GLY A 81 -15.60 0.22 3.22
C GLY A 81 -14.09 -0.05 3.35
N GLY A 82 -13.67 -1.01 4.18
CA GLY A 82 -12.26 -1.36 4.33
C GLY A 82 -11.46 -0.47 5.30
N VAL A 83 -12.11 0.42 6.06
CA VAL A 83 -11.41 1.38 6.96
C VAL A 83 -10.62 0.68 8.05
N THR A 84 -11.18 -0.39 8.65
CA THR A 84 -10.47 -1.17 9.68
C THR A 84 -9.27 -1.89 9.07
N LEU A 85 -9.43 -2.48 7.89
CA LEU A 85 -8.35 -3.14 7.16
C LEU A 85 -7.21 -2.17 6.82
N ASP A 86 -7.53 -0.95 6.38
CA ASP A 86 -6.52 0.07 6.09
C ASP A 86 -5.75 0.48 7.35
N ALA A 87 -6.45 0.68 8.47
CA ALA A 87 -5.83 0.98 9.76
C ALA A 87 -4.95 -0.19 10.26
N LEU A 88 -5.45 -1.42 10.15
CA LEU A 88 -4.70 -2.62 10.54
C LEU A 88 -3.43 -2.78 9.69
N GLN A 89 -3.51 -2.53 8.39
CA GLN A 89 -2.34 -2.53 7.51
C GLN A 89 -1.27 -1.52 7.96
N GLU A 90 -1.66 -0.30 8.33
CA GLU A 90 -0.69 0.70 8.81
C GLU A 90 -0.08 0.27 10.16
N LEU A 91 -0.84 -0.29 11.08
CA LEU A 91 -0.30 -0.83 12.34
C LEU A 91 0.69 -1.98 12.08
N THR A 92 0.36 -2.90 11.17
CA THR A 92 1.24 -3.99 10.78
C THR A 92 2.54 -3.47 10.16
N ARG A 93 2.47 -2.48 9.27
CA ARG A 93 3.65 -1.80 8.70
C ARG A 93 4.53 -1.16 9.75
N LEU A 94 3.94 -0.52 10.76
CA LEU A 94 4.69 0.08 11.87
C LEU A 94 5.38 -0.99 12.73
N ALA A 95 4.71 -2.11 13.00
CA ALA A 95 5.30 -3.23 13.72
C ALA A 95 6.50 -3.83 12.96
N VAL A 96 6.38 -4.01 11.65
CA VAL A 96 7.49 -4.45 10.79
C VAL A 96 8.62 -3.44 10.79
N GLN A 97 8.33 -2.16 10.61
CA GLN A 97 9.33 -1.08 10.61
C GLN A 97 10.09 -1.01 11.94
N GLN A 98 9.41 -1.23 13.06
CA GLN A 98 10.04 -1.24 14.39
C GLN A 98 11.11 -2.33 14.51
N GLN A 99 10.92 -3.48 13.86
CA GLN A 99 11.85 -4.60 13.94
C GLN A 99 12.91 -4.60 12.83
N THR A 100 12.59 -4.07 11.65
CA THR A 100 13.51 -4.04 10.51
C THR A 100 14.33 -2.75 10.41
N GLY A 101 13.83 -1.66 11.02
CA GLY A 101 14.38 -0.31 10.85
C GLY A 101 14.04 0.35 9.51
N VAL A 102 13.39 -0.38 8.58
CA VAL A 102 13.07 0.09 7.23
C VAL A 102 11.55 0.25 7.08
N ARG A 103 11.14 1.30 6.37
CA ARG A 103 9.71 1.52 6.08
C ARG A 103 9.18 0.44 5.15
N SER A 104 8.29 -0.40 5.65
CA SER A 104 7.66 -1.46 4.88
C SER A 104 6.57 -0.93 3.94
N ARG A 105 6.49 -1.54 2.75
CA ARG A 105 5.41 -1.35 1.78
C ARG A 105 4.49 -2.57 1.68
N LEU A 106 4.50 -3.39 2.70
CA LEU A 106 3.64 -4.56 2.86
C LEU A 106 2.19 -4.25 2.51
N MET A 107 1.52 -5.21 1.88
CA MET A 107 0.08 -5.18 1.62
C MET A 107 -0.61 -6.24 2.46
N LEU A 108 -1.65 -5.80 3.19
CA LEU A 108 -2.52 -6.69 3.96
C LEU A 108 -3.86 -6.83 3.26
N ASP A 109 -4.36 -8.05 3.15
CA ASP A 109 -5.72 -8.34 2.72
C ASP A 109 -6.43 -9.24 3.75
N VAL A 110 -7.75 -9.22 3.75
CA VAL A 110 -8.58 -10.08 4.60
C VAL A 110 -9.64 -10.72 3.72
N SER A 111 -9.65 -12.05 3.65
CA SER A 111 -10.63 -12.86 2.89
C SER A 111 -10.83 -12.39 1.43
N GLY A 112 -9.78 -11.91 0.77
CA GLY A 112 -9.86 -11.46 -0.63
C GLY A 112 -10.64 -10.15 -0.84
N HIS A 113 -10.87 -9.37 0.22
CA HIS A 113 -11.69 -8.15 0.19
C HIS A 113 -11.23 -7.16 -0.88
N ARG A 114 -9.92 -6.89 -0.97
CA ARG A 114 -9.39 -5.92 -1.94
C ARG A 114 -9.62 -6.34 -3.39
N ARG A 115 -9.52 -7.65 -3.68
CA ARG A 115 -9.80 -8.18 -5.02
C ARG A 115 -11.29 -8.09 -5.35
N ALA A 116 -12.16 -8.50 -4.44
CA ALA A 116 -13.61 -8.40 -4.60
C ALA A 116 -14.03 -6.94 -4.80
N ARG A 117 -13.53 -6.04 -3.97
CA ARG A 117 -13.84 -4.61 -4.07
C ARG A 117 -13.39 -3.98 -5.38
N ARG A 118 -12.22 -4.36 -5.88
CA ARG A 118 -11.74 -3.91 -7.20
C ARG A 118 -12.68 -4.37 -8.32
N ALA A 119 -13.14 -5.62 -8.28
CA ALA A 119 -14.08 -6.14 -9.28
C ALA A 119 -15.40 -5.37 -9.25
N GLU A 120 -15.98 -5.15 -8.06
CA GLU A 120 -17.22 -4.36 -7.89
C GLU A 120 -17.07 -2.93 -8.45
N LEU A 121 -15.97 -2.26 -8.15
CA LEU A 121 -15.71 -0.90 -8.63
C LEU A 121 -15.49 -0.84 -10.14
N THR A 122 -14.88 -1.87 -10.71
CA THR A 122 -14.69 -1.98 -12.16
C THR A 122 -16.05 -2.15 -12.86
N GLU A 123 -16.93 -2.98 -12.34
CA GLU A 123 -18.29 -3.13 -12.89
C GLU A 123 -19.13 -1.85 -12.69
N LEU A 124 -19.06 -1.22 -11.51
CA LEU A 124 -19.71 0.07 -11.27
C LEU A 124 -19.24 1.14 -12.27
N ALA A 125 -17.94 1.17 -12.59
CA ALA A 125 -17.40 2.10 -13.57
C ALA A 125 -17.96 1.85 -14.97
N LYS A 126 -18.05 0.58 -15.41
CA LYS A 126 -18.62 0.20 -16.71
C LYS A 126 -20.09 0.58 -16.81
N ASP A 127 -20.89 0.16 -15.82
CA ASP A 127 -22.34 0.50 -15.79
C ASP A 127 -22.59 2.01 -15.81
N THR A 128 -21.70 2.77 -15.14
CA THR A 128 -21.81 4.23 -15.10
C THR A 128 -21.40 4.85 -16.43
N ALA A 129 -20.35 4.33 -17.06
CA ALA A 129 -19.90 4.79 -18.37
C ALA A 129 -21.00 4.59 -19.43
N GLU A 130 -21.63 3.41 -19.47
CA GLU A 130 -22.76 3.12 -20.38
C GLU A 130 -23.90 4.14 -20.19
N LYS A 131 -24.29 4.42 -18.95
CA LYS A 131 -25.35 5.39 -18.63
C LYS A 131 -24.97 6.82 -19.07
N VAL A 132 -23.70 7.21 -18.93
CA VAL A 132 -23.23 8.53 -19.36
C VAL A 132 -23.20 8.64 -20.87
N VAL A 133 -22.78 7.59 -21.59
CA VAL A 133 -22.82 7.54 -23.05
C VAL A 133 -24.25 7.66 -23.56
N ASP A 134 -25.20 6.94 -22.96
CA ASP A 134 -26.60 6.92 -23.39
C ASP A 134 -27.34 8.23 -23.08
N SER A 135 -27.08 8.83 -21.91
CA SER A 135 -27.78 10.04 -21.46
C SER A 135 -27.13 11.34 -21.92
N GLY A 136 -25.81 11.33 -22.15
CA GLY A 136 -25.01 12.54 -22.37
C GLY A 136 -24.85 13.41 -21.11
N GLU A 137 -25.28 12.94 -19.94
CA GLU A 137 -25.23 13.70 -18.68
C GLU A 137 -24.16 13.16 -17.73
N PRO A 138 -23.44 14.06 -17.00
CA PRO A 138 -22.46 13.64 -16.01
C PRO A 138 -23.10 12.86 -14.85
N ILE A 139 -22.44 11.80 -14.39
CA ILE A 139 -22.86 11.03 -13.21
C ILE A 139 -21.81 11.13 -12.11
N ARG A 140 -22.26 11.50 -10.91
CA ARG A 140 -21.44 11.56 -9.69
C ARG A 140 -21.57 10.26 -8.90
N LEU A 141 -20.46 9.61 -8.66
CA LEU A 141 -20.40 8.42 -7.80
C LEU A 141 -20.42 8.80 -6.31
N THR A 142 -20.63 7.81 -5.45
CA THR A 142 -20.51 7.99 -4.00
C THR A 142 -19.07 8.35 -3.60
N PRO A 143 -18.86 9.03 -2.47
CA PRO A 143 -17.53 9.24 -1.93
C PRO A 143 -16.78 7.92 -1.74
N MET A 144 -15.49 7.91 -2.07
CA MET A 144 -14.65 6.72 -1.99
C MET A 144 -13.19 7.10 -1.70
N ASN A 145 -12.44 6.18 -1.13
CA ASN A 145 -11.04 6.40 -0.76
C ASN A 145 -10.13 6.57 -1.99
N PRO A 146 -8.87 7.04 -1.83
CA PRO A 146 -7.96 7.28 -2.95
C PRO A 146 -7.67 6.05 -3.82
N PHE A 147 -7.60 4.86 -3.21
CA PHE A 147 -7.39 3.61 -3.93
C PHE A 147 -8.61 3.28 -4.81
N GLU A 148 -9.81 3.37 -4.25
CA GLU A 148 -11.07 3.11 -4.97
C GLU A 148 -11.25 4.06 -6.14
N ARG A 149 -10.97 5.37 -5.93
CA ARG A 149 -11.03 6.36 -7.02
C ARG A 149 -10.06 6.02 -8.15
N LYS A 150 -8.85 5.55 -7.81
CA LYS A 150 -7.89 5.12 -8.83
C LYS A 150 -8.41 3.95 -9.65
N VAL A 151 -9.01 2.93 -9.01
CA VAL A 151 -9.60 1.78 -9.71
C VAL A 151 -10.69 2.24 -10.70
N VAL A 152 -11.59 3.13 -10.28
CA VAL A 152 -12.64 3.68 -11.14
C VAL A 152 -12.05 4.50 -12.29
N HIS A 153 -11.07 5.37 -12.04
CA HIS A 153 -10.41 6.15 -13.09
C HIS A 153 -9.72 5.25 -14.12
N ASP A 154 -8.99 4.23 -13.66
CA ASP A 154 -8.31 3.26 -14.54
C ASP A 154 -9.33 2.48 -15.41
N ALA A 155 -10.48 2.13 -14.84
CA ALA A 155 -11.54 1.44 -15.56
C ALA A 155 -12.23 2.35 -16.60
N ILE A 156 -12.54 3.60 -16.25
CA ILE A 156 -13.15 4.59 -17.16
C ILE A 156 -12.20 4.95 -18.30
N ALA A 157 -10.90 5.10 -18.01
CA ALA A 157 -9.89 5.44 -19.03
C ALA A 157 -9.76 4.38 -20.15
N ALA A 158 -10.25 3.16 -19.92
CA ALA A 158 -10.28 2.09 -20.91
C ALA A 158 -11.55 2.06 -21.76
N ILE A 159 -12.50 3.01 -21.56
CA ILE A 159 -13.80 3.06 -22.24
C ILE A 159 -13.85 4.33 -23.10
N ASP A 160 -14.15 4.17 -24.39
CA ASP A 160 -14.28 5.28 -25.30
C ASP A 160 -15.58 6.08 -25.04
N GLY A 161 -15.54 7.40 -25.26
CA GLY A 161 -16.70 8.28 -25.16
C GLY A 161 -17.00 8.81 -23.76
N VAL A 162 -16.17 8.48 -22.76
CA VAL A 162 -16.27 8.99 -21.39
C VAL A 162 -14.93 9.41 -20.85
N VAL A 163 -14.96 10.36 -19.91
CA VAL A 163 -13.80 10.78 -19.10
C VAL A 163 -14.18 10.82 -17.63
N SER A 164 -13.21 10.83 -16.75
CA SER A 164 -13.47 10.87 -15.30
C SER A 164 -12.62 11.92 -14.59
N GLU A 165 -13.22 12.61 -13.63
CA GLU A 165 -12.57 13.60 -12.77
C GLU A 165 -12.86 13.30 -11.30
N SER A 166 -11.97 13.75 -10.40
CA SER A 166 -12.21 13.68 -8.96
C SER A 166 -12.67 15.03 -8.42
N GLU A 167 -13.86 15.08 -7.81
CA GLU A 167 -14.50 16.27 -7.23
C GLU A 167 -14.57 16.18 -5.71
N GLY A 168 -14.41 17.32 -5.03
CA GLY A 168 -14.56 17.44 -3.58
C GLY A 168 -13.27 17.24 -2.79
N GLU A 169 -13.39 17.33 -1.47
CA GLU A 169 -12.31 17.15 -0.49
C GLU A 169 -12.54 15.91 0.36
N GLU A 170 -11.46 15.30 0.88
CA GLU A 170 -11.58 14.17 1.80
C GLU A 170 -12.35 14.58 3.08
N PRO A 171 -13.20 13.72 3.61
CA PRO A 171 -13.52 12.34 3.20
C PRO A 171 -14.65 12.23 2.17
N ALA A 172 -15.21 13.34 1.70
CA ALA A 172 -16.36 13.38 0.79
C ALA A 172 -15.98 13.37 -0.71
N ARG A 173 -14.68 13.19 -1.02
CA ARG A 173 -14.17 13.20 -2.40
C ARG A 173 -14.67 12.00 -3.19
N ARG A 174 -15.09 12.24 -4.43
CA ARG A 174 -15.75 11.26 -5.31
C ARG A 174 -15.25 11.36 -6.75
N VAL A 175 -15.58 10.35 -7.54
CA VAL A 175 -15.37 10.39 -8.99
C VAL A 175 -16.66 10.87 -9.67
N VAL A 176 -16.48 11.71 -10.67
CA VAL A 176 -17.53 12.14 -11.62
C VAL A 176 -17.15 11.60 -12.98
N VAL A 177 -18.09 10.91 -13.63
CA VAL A 177 -17.95 10.41 -15.00
C VAL A 177 -18.68 11.37 -15.93
N LEU A 178 -18.00 11.84 -16.98
CA LEU A 178 -18.48 12.83 -17.91
C LEU A 178 -18.44 12.26 -19.34
N PRO A 179 -19.31 12.72 -20.24
CA PRO A 179 -19.15 12.43 -21.66
C PRO A 179 -17.86 13.09 -22.17
N ALA A 180 -17.15 12.42 -23.11
CA ALA A 180 -15.89 12.88 -23.68
C ALA A 180 -16.10 14.00 -24.74
#